data_49009ffeb4808d30e9317811426730cb
#
_entry.id   49009ffeb4808d30e9317811426730cb
#
_cell.length_a   1.000
_cell.length_b   1.000
_cell.length_c   1.000
_cell.angle_alpha   90.00
_cell.angle_beta   90.00
_cell.angle_gamma   90.00
#
_symmetry.space_group_name_H-M   'P 1'
#
loop_
_entity.id
_entity.type
_entity.pdbx_description
1 polymer ?
#
loop_
_entity_poly.entity_id
_entity_poly.type
_entity_poly.pdbx_seq_one_letter_code
_entity_poly.pdbx_strand_id
1 'polypeptide(L)'
;EKLNEEKLPGCYLHRTAVNDVARVEDRTFICCERKEDAGPTNNWMAPAEMYAKLRKLYAGSMRGRTMYVIPYSMGVVGSPFAKYGIELTDSIYVVLNMAIMTRAGQKVVPYLDEQFIKGLHARANLDPEGRDIVQFPEDNVIMSINSGYGGNVLQGKKCFALRIATCLGRDEGWMAEHMLILGIQNPQGEIRYVTAAFPSACGKTNLAMLIPPEGYQKNGWKCWCVGDDIACIRVGEDGRLWAV
;
A
#
# COMPACT_ATOMS: atom_id res chain seq x y z
N GLU A 1 16.41 14.46 7.79
CA GLU A 1 16.83 15.88 7.78
C GLU A 1 15.97 16.67 6.81
N LYS A 2 15.55 17.86 7.21
CA LYS A 2 14.89 18.83 6.32
C LYS A 2 15.97 19.50 5.46
N LEU A 3 15.74 19.59 4.17
CA LEU A 3 16.67 20.26 3.26
C LEU A 3 16.45 21.78 3.27
N ASN A 4 17.34 22.52 2.56
CA ASN A 4 17.26 23.96 2.45
C ASN A 4 15.92 24.40 1.84
N GLU A 5 15.10 25.11 2.62
CA GLU A 5 13.74 25.53 2.25
C GLU A 5 13.71 26.53 1.08
N GLU A 6 14.76 27.34 0.89
CA GLU A 6 14.81 28.30 -0.21
C GLU A 6 15.05 27.66 -1.56
N LYS A 7 15.88 26.58 -1.57
CA LYS A 7 16.25 25.86 -2.81
C LYS A 7 15.38 24.64 -3.07
N LEU A 8 14.96 23.95 -2.01
CA LEU A 8 14.21 22.69 -2.07
C LEU A 8 13.07 22.71 -1.04
N PRO A 9 12.06 23.55 -1.22
CA PRO A 9 10.96 23.68 -0.28
C PRO A 9 10.20 22.36 -0.10
N GLY A 10 9.91 22.01 1.16
CA GLY A 10 9.19 20.78 1.49
C GLY A 10 9.95 19.47 1.26
N CYS A 11 11.25 19.52 0.95
CA CYS A 11 12.05 18.32 0.72
C CYS A 11 12.74 17.83 1.98
N TYR A 12 12.81 16.50 2.12
CA TYR A 12 13.45 15.82 3.24
C TYR A 12 14.47 14.79 2.73
N LEU A 13 15.63 14.73 3.38
CA LEU A 13 16.62 13.69 3.14
C LEU A 13 16.43 12.55 4.14
N HIS A 14 16.24 11.34 3.61
CA HIS A 14 16.27 10.10 4.39
C HIS A 14 17.41 9.20 3.90
N ARG A 15 18.17 8.65 4.83
CA ARG A 15 19.26 7.71 4.54
C ARG A 15 18.89 6.34 5.07
N THR A 16 19.17 5.31 4.27
CA THR A 16 18.94 3.91 4.61
C THR A 16 20.26 3.14 4.64
N ALA A 17 20.26 1.95 5.22
CA ALA A 17 21.37 1.03 5.11
C ALA A 17 21.39 0.34 3.74
N VAL A 18 22.57 -0.07 3.25
CA VAL A 18 22.72 -0.72 1.94
C VAL A 18 21.93 -2.03 1.86
N ASN A 19 21.76 -2.73 2.97
CA ASN A 19 21.01 -3.98 3.09
C ASN A 19 19.52 -3.78 3.42
N ASP A 20 19.04 -2.54 3.54
CA ASP A 20 17.63 -2.23 3.76
C ASP A 20 16.96 -1.98 2.40
N VAL A 21 16.59 -3.04 1.74
CA VAL A 21 16.04 -3.04 0.39
C VAL A 21 14.51 -2.93 0.38
N ALA A 22 13.95 -2.46 -0.73
CA ALA A 22 12.52 -2.26 -0.90
C ALA A 22 11.69 -3.55 -0.82
N ARG A 23 12.31 -4.70 -1.14
CA ARG A 23 11.69 -6.02 -1.10
C ARG A 23 12.61 -6.98 -0.38
N VAL A 24 12.10 -7.63 0.65
CA VAL A 24 12.78 -8.69 1.41
C VAL A 24 11.89 -9.93 1.26
N GLU A 25 12.01 -10.61 0.12
CA GLU A 25 11.08 -11.70 -0.24
C GLU A 25 11.22 -12.89 0.71
N ASP A 26 12.44 -13.26 1.05
CA ASP A 26 12.77 -14.36 1.98
C ASP A 26 12.33 -14.11 3.43
N ARG A 27 12.05 -12.85 3.77
CA ARG A 27 11.59 -12.42 5.10
C ARG A 27 10.14 -11.90 5.12
N THR A 28 9.41 -12.09 4.02
CA THR A 28 8.01 -11.68 3.91
C THR A 28 7.11 -12.90 4.01
N PHE A 29 6.19 -12.89 4.96
CA PHE A 29 5.32 -14.02 5.29
C PHE A 29 3.84 -13.65 5.17
N ILE A 30 3.04 -14.61 4.73
CA ILE A 30 1.59 -14.61 4.87
C ILE A 30 1.23 -15.71 5.88
N CYS A 31 0.75 -15.31 7.03
CA CYS A 31 0.45 -16.20 8.15
C CYS A 31 -1.07 -16.36 8.27
N CYS A 32 -1.62 -17.16 7.37
CA CYS A 32 -3.02 -17.62 7.40
C CYS A 32 -3.14 -18.99 8.04
N GLU A 33 -4.35 -19.37 8.47
CA GLU A 33 -4.59 -20.64 9.17
C GLU A 33 -4.20 -21.83 8.30
N ARG A 34 -4.55 -21.81 7.01
CA ARG A 34 -4.20 -22.88 6.08
C ARG A 34 -3.05 -22.43 5.18
N LYS A 35 -2.00 -23.23 5.11
CA LYS A 35 -0.81 -22.94 4.29
C LYS A 35 -1.14 -22.70 2.81
N GLU A 36 -2.13 -23.38 2.28
CA GLU A 36 -2.56 -23.29 0.88
C GLU A 36 -3.07 -21.87 0.55
N ASP A 37 -3.67 -21.18 1.53
CA ASP A 37 -4.21 -19.81 1.36
C ASP A 37 -3.10 -18.75 1.29
N ALA A 38 -1.87 -19.07 1.70
CA ALA A 38 -0.72 -18.18 1.52
C ALA A 38 -0.30 -18.03 0.04
N GLY A 39 -0.75 -18.94 -0.82
CA GLY A 39 -0.37 -18.99 -2.24
C GLY A 39 0.98 -19.66 -2.48
N PRO A 40 1.28 -20.02 -3.75
CA PRO A 40 2.40 -20.91 -4.09
C PRO A 40 3.79 -20.25 -3.96
N THR A 41 3.87 -18.93 -3.95
CA THR A 41 5.15 -18.19 -4.00
C THR A 41 5.47 -17.42 -2.73
N ASN A 42 4.60 -17.46 -1.73
CA ASN A 42 4.79 -16.73 -0.48
C ASN A 42 5.34 -17.64 0.62
N ASN A 43 6.18 -17.07 1.50
CA ASN A 43 6.58 -17.76 2.72
C ASN A 43 5.37 -17.87 3.65
N TRP A 44 5.30 -18.98 4.36
CA TRP A 44 4.25 -19.24 5.33
C TRP A 44 4.84 -19.69 6.67
N MET A 45 4.20 -19.28 7.75
CA MET A 45 4.42 -19.78 9.10
C MET A 45 3.07 -19.78 9.81
N ALA A 46 2.85 -20.74 10.71
CA ALA A 46 1.62 -20.80 11.49
C ALA A 46 1.39 -19.50 12.30
N PRO A 47 0.19 -18.91 12.29
CA PRO A 47 -0.07 -17.62 12.94
C PRO A 47 0.39 -17.56 14.39
N ALA A 48 0.06 -18.57 15.20
CA ALA A 48 0.43 -18.60 16.62
C ALA A 48 1.94 -18.59 16.85
N GLU A 49 2.69 -19.32 16.03
CA GLU A 49 4.15 -19.38 16.08
C GLU A 49 4.76 -18.02 15.68
N MET A 50 4.27 -17.43 14.61
CA MET A 50 4.73 -16.12 14.16
C MET A 50 4.41 -15.02 15.18
N TYR A 51 3.23 -15.01 15.78
CA TYR A 51 2.92 -14.07 16.86
C TYR A 51 3.85 -14.22 18.07
N ALA A 52 4.19 -15.45 18.45
CA ALA A 52 5.13 -15.70 19.55
C ALA A 52 6.54 -15.18 19.23
N LYS A 53 7.00 -15.35 17.98
CA LYS A 53 8.26 -14.79 17.46
C LYS A 53 8.24 -13.25 17.49
N LEU A 54 7.21 -12.65 16.89
CA LEU A 54 7.09 -11.20 16.80
C LEU A 54 7.00 -10.51 18.16
N ARG A 55 6.28 -11.09 19.12
CA ARG A 55 6.23 -10.55 20.50
C ARG A 55 7.63 -10.39 21.11
N LYS A 56 8.54 -11.32 20.85
CA LYS A 56 9.93 -11.22 21.35
C LYS A 56 10.69 -10.10 20.63
N LEU A 57 10.54 -9.98 19.31
CA LEU A 57 11.22 -8.96 18.51
C LEU A 57 10.72 -7.55 18.82
N TYR A 58 9.42 -7.38 19.03
CA TYR A 58 8.83 -6.08 19.33
C TYR A 58 9.02 -5.61 20.77
N ALA A 59 9.38 -6.51 21.70
CA ALA A 59 9.52 -6.17 23.11
C ALA A 59 10.56 -5.03 23.30
N GLY A 60 10.07 -3.83 23.66
CA GLY A 60 10.90 -2.65 23.85
C GLY A 60 11.46 -2.01 22.59
N SER A 61 11.05 -2.43 21.39
CA SER A 61 11.60 -1.95 20.11
C SER A 61 11.46 -0.44 19.89
N MET A 62 10.41 0.18 20.43
CA MET A 62 10.17 1.64 20.34
C MET A 62 10.59 2.41 21.59
N ARG A 63 11.27 1.79 22.56
CA ARG A 63 11.67 2.46 23.80
C ARG A 63 12.53 3.70 23.52
N GLY A 64 12.16 4.85 24.10
CA GLY A 64 12.86 6.12 23.92
C GLY A 64 12.64 6.77 22.55
N ARG A 65 11.68 6.31 21.77
CA ARG A 65 11.31 6.86 20.46
C ARG A 65 9.89 7.40 20.47
N THR A 66 9.60 8.33 19.57
CA THR A 66 8.23 8.79 19.32
C THR A 66 7.48 7.73 18.52
N MET A 67 6.34 7.30 19.03
CA MET A 67 5.40 6.47 18.27
C MET A 67 4.40 7.38 17.55
N TYR A 68 4.35 7.26 16.24
CA TYR A 68 3.38 7.94 15.38
C TYR A 68 2.19 7.03 15.13
N VAL A 69 0.99 7.63 15.12
CA VAL A 69 -0.27 6.94 14.81
C VAL A 69 -0.82 7.54 13.52
N ILE A 70 -0.96 6.74 12.49
CA ILE A 70 -1.34 7.19 11.14
C ILE A 70 -2.66 6.53 10.73
N PRO A 71 -3.82 7.18 10.94
CA PRO A 71 -5.05 6.74 10.30
C PRO A 71 -4.95 6.99 8.79
N TYR A 72 -5.30 6.00 7.97
CA TYR A 72 -5.22 6.12 6.51
C TYR A 72 -6.35 5.41 5.80
N SER A 73 -6.65 5.87 4.58
CA SER A 73 -7.59 5.26 3.66
C SER A 73 -6.90 4.84 2.38
N MET A 74 -7.18 3.62 1.95
CA MET A 74 -6.95 3.15 0.58
C MET A 74 -8.25 3.35 -0.18
N GLY A 75 -8.22 4.27 -1.15
CA GLY A 75 -9.41 4.75 -1.85
C GLY A 75 -9.91 6.10 -1.34
N VAL A 76 -10.94 6.64 -1.97
CA VAL A 76 -11.52 7.94 -1.62
C VAL A 76 -12.24 7.84 -0.28
N VAL A 77 -11.92 8.72 0.67
CA VAL A 77 -12.53 8.74 2.00
C VAL A 77 -14.06 8.93 1.86
N GLY A 78 -14.82 8.06 2.53
CA GLY A 78 -16.29 8.03 2.45
C GLY A 78 -16.84 7.23 1.27
N SER A 79 -16.00 6.73 0.36
CA SER A 79 -16.43 5.82 -0.69
C SER A 79 -16.82 4.45 -0.10
N PRO A 80 -17.87 3.79 -0.61
CA PRO A 80 -18.21 2.43 -0.20
C PRO A 80 -17.14 1.38 -0.55
N PHE A 81 -16.17 1.74 -1.41
CA PHE A 81 -15.06 0.89 -1.81
C PHE A 81 -13.78 1.18 -1.02
N ALA A 82 -13.76 2.24 -0.21
CA ALA A 82 -12.58 2.57 0.59
C ALA A 82 -12.38 1.52 1.69
N LYS A 83 -11.11 1.22 1.96
CA LYS A 83 -10.69 0.41 3.11
C LYS A 83 -9.83 1.28 4.02
N TYR A 84 -10.00 1.11 5.32
CA TYR A 84 -9.38 1.98 6.31
C TYR A 84 -8.40 1.22 7.19
N GLY A 85 -7.37 1.92 7.65
CA GLY A 85 -6.39 1.32 8.55
C GLY A 85 -5.73 2.34 9.46
N ILE A 86 -5.02 1.82 10.45
CA ILE A 86 -4.11 2.59 11.30
C ILE A 86 -2.74 1.95 11.22
N GLU A 87 -1.71 2.74 10.94
CA GLU A 87 -0.33 2.32 11.05
C GLU A 87 0.35 2.97 12.26
N LEU A 88 0.92 2.15 13.13
CA LEU A 88 1.78 2.58 14.23
C LEU A 88 3.23 2.45 13.79
N THR A 89 4.04 3.51 13.98
CA THR A 89 5.45 3.49 13.58
C THR A 89 6.31 4.41 14.43
N ASP A 90 7.59 4.10 14.56
CA ASP A 90 8.62 4.97 15.13
C ASP A 90 9.45 5.71 14.08
N SER A 91 9.01 5.70 12.81
CA SER A 91 9.74 6.27 11.68
C SER A 91 9.03 7.47 11.05
N ILE A 92 9.65 8.64 11.11
CA ILE A 92 9.15 9.84 10.41
C ILE A 92 9.15 9.65 8.89
N TYR A 93 10.05 8.82 8.34
CA TYR A 93 10.04 8.45 6.92
C TYR A 93 8.71 7.80 6.53
N VAL A 94 8.22 6.86 7.34
CA VAL A 94 6.94 6.19 7.12
C VAL A 94 5.79 7.19 7.18
N VAL A 95 5.78 8.10 8.16
CA VAL A 95 4.74 9.14 8.28
C VAL A 95 4.64 9.97 7.01
N LEU A 96 5.77 10.49 6.53
CA LEU A 96 5.81 11.36 5.35
C LEU A 96 5.36 10.61 4.08
N ASN A 97 5.82 9.38 3.91
CA ASN A 97 5.46 8.59 2.73
C ASN A 97 4.01 8.09 2.78
N MET A 98 3.48 7.72 3.94
CA MET A 98 2.06 7.38 4.08
C MET A 98 1.16 8.57 3.74
N ALA A 99 1.56 9.79 4.10
CA ALA A 99 0.83 11.01 3.74
C ALA A 99 0.84 11.28 2.21
N ILE A 100 1.86 10.81 1.49
CA ILE A 100 1.96 10.92 0.02
C ILE A 100 1.17 9.81 -0.67
N MET A 101 1.30 8.57 -0.18
CA MET A 101 0.82 7.36 -0.87
C MET A 101 -0.61 6.98 -0.52
N THR A 102 -1.16 7.52 0.56
CA THR A 102 -2.52 7.22 1.03
C THR A 102 -3.24 8.52 1.36
N ARG A 103 -4.51 8.43 1.67
CA ARG A 103 -5.27 9.55 2.24
C ARG A 103 -5.20 9.45 3.76
N ALA A 104 -4.10 9.95 4.32
CA ALA A 104 -3.82 9.87 5.75
C ALA A 104 -4.35 11.07 6.54
N GLY A 105 -4.62 10.86 7.83
CA GLY A 105 -4.90 11.88 8.81
C GLY A 105 -6.30 11.81 9.43
N GLN A 106 -6.63 12.85 10.19
CA GLN A 106 -7.82 12.88 11.06
C GLN A 106 -9.15 12.68 10.32
N LYS A 107 -9.22 13.03 9.04
CA LYS A 107 -10.42 12.83 8.20
C LYS A 107 -10.83 11.37 8.06
N VAL A 108 -9.93 10.43 8.31
CA VAL A 108 -10.17 9.00 8.22
C VAL A 108 -10.84 8.45 9.48
N VAL A 109 -10.56 9.07 10.63
CA VAL A 109 -11.00 8.55 11.95
C VAL A 109 -12.50 8.25 12.04
N PRO A 110 -13.43 9.07 11.52
CA PRO A 110 -14.85 8.77 11.58
C PRO A 110 -15.30 7.53 10.80
N TYR A 111 -14.43 6.98 9.94
CA TYR A 111 -14.73 5.82 9.09
C TYR A 111 -14.07 4.53 9.58
N LEU A 112 -13.31 4.60 10.67
CA LEU A 112 -12.72 3.41 11.29
C LEU A 112 -13.81 2.61 12.01
N ASP A 113 -13.91 1.34 11.67
CA ASP A 113 -14.78 0.35 12.31
C ASP A 113 -13.92 -0.73 13.01
N GLU A 114 -14.54 -1.77 13.52
CA GLU A 114 -13.81 -2.87 14.18
C GLU A 114 -12.97 -3.72 13.22
N GLN A 115 -13.25 -3.62 11.92
CA GLN A 115 -12.57 -4.37 10.85
C GLN A 115 -11.40 -3.61 10.23
N PHE A 116 -11.00 -2.46 10.77
CA PHE A 116 -9.90 -1.70 10.22
C PHE A 116 -8.58 -2.50 10.19
N ILE A 117 -7.73 -2.17 9.22
CA ILE A 117 -6.40 -2.80 9.08
C ILE A 117 -5.46 -2.27 10.15
N LYS A 118 -4.88 -3.17 10.93
CA LYS A 118 -3.99 -2.88 12.04
C LYS A 118 -2.55 -3.02 11.58
N GLY A 119 -1.86 -1.91 11.36
CA GLY A 119 -0.46 -1.87 10.94
C GLY A 119 0.47 -1.56 12.12
N LEU A 120 1.54 -2.33 12.26
CA LEU A 120 2.60 -2.07 13.25
C LEU A 120 3.97 -2.18 12.58
N HIS A 121 4.66 -1.07 12.49
CA HIS A 121 6.04 -0.99 12.00
C HIS A 121 6.97 -0.50 13.11
N ALA A 122 8.11 -1.16 13.30
CA ALA A 122 9.18 -0.69 14.17
C ALA A 122 10.55 -0.82 13.49
N ARG A 123 11.33 0.26 13.51
CA ARG A 123 12.72 0.23 13.04
C ARG A 123 13.61 -0.66 13.91
N ALA A 124 13.32 -0.73 15.19
CA ALA A 124 14.14 -1.42 16.18
C ALA A 124 15.64 -1.08 15.99
N ASN A 125 16.50 -2.08 15.85
CA ASN A 125 17.95 -1.90 15.62
C ASN A 125 18.35 -2.03 14.15
N LEU A 126 17.38 -2.18 13.23
CA LEU A 126 17.58 -2.48 11.81
C LEU A 126 18.41 -3.76 11.58
N ASP A 127 18.26 -4.73 12.49
CA ASP A 127 18.93 -6.02 12.41
C ASP A 127 18.38 -6.86 11.24
N PRO A 128 19.20 -7.20 10.23
CA PRO A 128 18.75 -7.99 9.10
C PRO A 128 18.30 -9.41 9.48
N GLU A 129 18.91 -10.01 10.49
CA GLU A 129 18.57 -11.36 10.96
C GLU A 129 17.23 -11.41 11.70
N GLY A 130 16.88 -10.31 12.37
CA GLY A 130 15.60 -10.12 13.05
C GLY A 130 14.54 -9.41 12.20
N ARG A 131 14.78 -9.19 10.90
CA ARG A 131 13.83 -8.51 10.01
C ARG A 131 12.74 -9.48 9.58
N ASP A 132 11.49 -9.11 9.83
CA ASP A 132 10.32 -9.83 9.33
C ASP A 132 9.24 -8.85 8.87
N ILE A 133 8.57 -9.20 7.79
CA ILE A 133 7.39 -8.51 7.26
C ILE A 133 6.28 -9.55 7.17
N VAL A 134 5.22 -9.36 7.96
CA VAL A 134 4.22 -10.40 8.19
C VAL A 134 2.82 -9.84 7.97
N GLN A 135 1.98 -10.59 7.29
CA GLN A 135 0.55 -10.32 7.14
C GLN A 135 -0.24 -11.47 7.78
N PHE A 136 -1.25 -11.11 8.56
CA PHE A 136 -2.25 -12.02 9.13
C PHE A 136 -3.61 -11.64 8.54
N PRO A 137 -3.99 -12.25 7.41
CA PRO A 137 -5.18 -11.84 6.67
C PRO A 137 -6.48 -11.95 7.48
N GLU A 138 -6.66 -13.03 8.23
CA GLU A 138 -7.86 -13.27 9.03
C GLU A 138 -8.03 -12.27 10.18
N ASP A 139 -6.91 -11.73 10.69
CA ASP A 139 -6.89 -10.76 11.80
C ASP A 139 -6.88 -9.31 11.31
N ASN A 140 -6.74 -9.07 10.00
CA ASN A 140 -6.49 -7.75 9.40
C ASN A 140 -5.24 -7.07 10.01
N VAL A 141 -4.15 -7.82 10.23
CA VAL A 141 -2.93 -7.34 10.89
C VAL A 141 -1.75 -7.40 9.93
N ILE A 142 -0.95 -6.33 9.94
CA ILE A 142 0.32 -6.24 9.23
C ILE A 142 1.39 -5.84 10.23
N MET A 143 2.50 -6.57 10.27
CA MET A 143 3.62 -6.28 11.16
C MET A 143 4.93 -6.25 10.38
N SER A 144 5.75 -5.22 10.61
CA SER A 144 7.08 -5.08 10.00
C SER A 144 8.08 -4.62 11.05
N ILE A 145 9.15 -5.37 11.24
CA ILE A 145 10.17 -5.05 12.23
C ILE A 145 11.58 -5.10 11.64
N ASN A 146 12.50 -4.30 12.19
CA ASN A 146 13.89 -4.17 11.75
C ASN A 146 14.03 -3.69 10.29
N SER A 147 13.03 -2.99 9.77
CA SER A 147 13.00 -2.42 8.42
C SER A 147 12.94 -0.91 8.50
N GLY A 148 13.71 -0.20 7.70
CA GLY A 148 13.78 1.26 7.69
C GLY A 148 13.37 1.89 6.38
N TYR A 149 13.29 1.10 5.29
CA TYR A 149 13.05 1.59 3.95
C TYR A 149 12.22 0.60 3.12
N GLY A 150 11.54 1.11 2.09
CA GLY A 150 10.91 0.35 1.04
C GLY A 150 9.43 0.05 1.24
N GLY A 151 8.87 -0.69 0.28
CA GLY A 151 7.43 -0.92 0.17
C GLY A 151 6.80 -1.70 1.32
N ASN A 152 7.60 -2.42 2.11
CA ASN A 152 7.10 -3.22 3.22
C ASN A 152 6.97 -2.43 4.54
N VAL A 153 7.65 -1.30 4.68
CA VAL A 153 7.43 -0.37 5.80
C VAL A 153 6.23 0.54 5.55
N LEU A 154 5.85 0.71 4.28
CA LEU A 154 4.66 1.41 3.84
C LEU A 154 3.52 0.39 3.72
N GLN A 155 2.99 -0.04 4.84
CA GLN A 155 2.08 -1.16 4.98
C GLN A 155 0.78 -1.00 4.19
N GLY A 156 0.37 0.23 3.89
CA GLY A 156 -0.80 0.54 3.08
C GLY A 156 -0.69 0.11 1.62
N LYS A 157 0.51 0.08 1.04
CA LYS A 157 0.68 -0.21 -0.39
C LYS A 157 0.74 -1.72 -0.69
N LYS A 158 1.86 -2.38 -0.40
CA LYS A 158 2.05 -3.79 -0.78
C LYS A 158 1.40 -4.77 0.19
N CYS A 159 1.52 -4.49 1.47
CA CYS A 159 1.00 -5.40 2.48
C CYS A 159 -0.53 -5.35 2.53
N PHE A 160 -1.13 -4.17 2.57
CA PHE A 160 -2.58 -4.03 2.56
C PHE A 160 -3.15 -4.11 1.13
N ALA A 161 -2.87 -3.12 0.28
CA ALA A 161 -3.57 -2.93 -0.99
C ALA A 161 -3.40 -4.07 -2.02
N LEU A 162 -2.45 -4.97 -1.82
CA LEU A 162 -2.29 -6.17 -2.65
C LEU A 162 -2.47 -7.45 -1.84
N ARG A 163 -1.68 -7.70 -0.78
CA ARG A 163 -1.66 -9.00 -0.11
C ARG A 163 -2.92 -9.26 0.72
N ILE A 164 -3.23 -8.40 1.70
CA ILE A 164 -4.47 -8.54 2.49
C ILE A 164 -5.69 -8.30 1.61
N ALA A 165 -5.67 -7.31 0.74
CA ALA A 165 -6.77 -7.00 -0.16
C ALA A 165 -7.13 -8.16 -1.12
N THR A 166 -6.15 -8.96 -1.54
CA THR A 166 -6.44 -10.19 -2.31
C THR A 166 -7.22 -11.21 -1.50
N CYS A 167 -6.89 -11.38 -0.21
CA CYS A 167 -7.66 -12.27 0.67
C CYS A 167 -9.07 -11.74 0.90
N LEU A 168 -9.21 -10.45 1.22
CA LEU A 168 -10.52 -9.80 1.37
C LEU A 168 -11.34 -9.88 0.09
N GLY A 169 -10.71 -9.62 -1.06
CA GLY A 169 -11.35 -9.67 -2.37
C GLY A 169 -11.89 -11.06 -2.71
N ARG A 170 -11.14 -12.12 -2.38
CA ARG A 170 -11.61 -13.49 -2.52
C ARG A 170 -12.91 -13.73 -1.74
N ASP A 171 -12.97 -13.24 -0.51
CA ASP A 171 -14.11 -13.47 0.38
C ASP A 171 -15.29 -12.54 0.08
N GLU A 172 -15.02 -11.33 -0.41
CA GLU A 172 -16.03 -10.30 -0.74
C GLU A 172 -16.40 -10.27 -2.24
N GLY A 173 -15.80 -11.07 -3.09
CA GLY A 173 -16.11 -11.16 -4.53
C GLY A 173 -15.56 -10.02 -5.39
N TRP A 174 -14.33 -9.55 -5.11
CA TRP A 174 -13.63 -8.54 -5.90
C TRP A 174 -12.14 -8.86 -6.05
N MET A 175 -11.43 -8.11 -6.89
CA MET A 175 -10.00 -8.32 -7.15
C MET A 175 -9.20 -7.07 -6.77
N ALA A 176 -8.04 -7.28 -6.13
CA ALA A 176 -7.03 -6.26 -5.90
C ALA A 176 -5.87 -6.48 -6.89
N GLU A 177 -5.69 -5.53 -7.82
CA GLU A 177 -4.76 -5.69 -8.93
C GLU A 177 -3.70 -4.60 -8.95
N HIS A 178 -2.47 -4.99 -9.36
CA HIS A 178 -1.37 -4.05 -9.55
C HIS A 178 -1.47 -3.41 -10.95
N MET A 179 -2.49 -2.56 -11.11
CA MET A 179 -2.87 -1.91 -12.37
C MET A 179 -3.03 -0.42 -12.22
N LEU A 180 -2.78 0.31 -13.30
CA LEU A 180 -3.24 1.69 -13.46
C LEU A 180 -4.72 1.71 -13.89
N ILE A 181 -5.38 2.84 -13.68
CA ILE A 181 -6.70 3.15 -14.24
C ILE A 181 -6.59 4.49 -14.98
N LEU A 182 -6.78 4.46 -16.28
CA LEU A 182 -6.70 5.62 -17.17
C LEU A 182 -8.06 5.90 -17.80
N GLY A 183 -8.54 7.15 -17.69
CA GLY A 183 -9.70 7.63 -18.44
C GLY A 183 -9.27 8.27 -19.75
N ILE A 184 -9.96 7.92 -20.84
CA ILE A 184 -9.72 8.48 -22.18
C ILE A 184 -11.05 8.97 -22.73
N GLN A 185 -11.10 10.23 -23.19
CA GLN A 185 -12.25 10.82 -23.85
C GLN A 185 -11.90 11.15 -25.30
N ASN A 186 -12.76 10.72 -26.22
CA ASN A 186 -12.64 11.06 -27.64
C ASN A 186 -13.25 12.45 -27.94
N PRO A 187 -13.06 13.00 -29.16
CA PRO A 187 -13.62 14.29 -29.56
C PRO A 187 -15.17 14.36 -29.50
N GLN A 188 -15.84 13.23 -29.59
CA GLN A 188 -17.31 13.13 -29.54
C GLN A 188 -17.85 13.11 -28.10
N GLY A 189 -16.94 13.13 -27.09
CA GLY A 189 -17.32 13.11 -25.68
C GLY A 189 -17.49 11.73 -25.09
N GLU A 190 -17.27 10.65 -25.84
CA GLU A 190 -17.31 9.29 -25.33
C GLU A 190 -16.11 9.03 -24.44
N ILE A 191 -16.37 8.45 -23.25
CA ILE A 191 -15.34 8.11 -22.27
C ILE A 191 -15.16 6.61 -22.21
N ARG A 192 -13.89 6.18 -22.20
CA ARG A 192 -13.47 4.79 -21.95
C ARG A 192 -12.47 4.78 -20.81
N TYR A 193 -12.63 3.80 -19.92
CA TYR A 193 -11.66 3.54 -18.88
C TYR A 193 -10.86 2.28 -19.21
N VAL A 194 -9.56 2.36 -18.98
CA VAL A 194 -8.62 1.27 -19.27
C VAL A 194 -7.85 0.95 -17.99
N THR A 195 -7.84 -0.32 -17.60
CA THR A 195 -6.93 -0.84 -16.60
C THR A 195 -5.78 -1.57 -17.28
N ALA A 196 -4.55 -1.40 -16.78
CA ALA A 196 -3.40 -2.05 -17.37
C ALA A 196 -2.35 -2.44 -16.33
N ALA A 197 -1.91 -3.71 -16.40
CA ALA A 197 -0.83 -4.25 -15.59
C ALA A 197 0.51 -4.12 -16.31
N PHE A 198 1.54 -3.76 -15.55
CA PHE A 198 2.90 -3.68 -16.05
C PHE A 198 3.88 -4.30 -15.05
N PRO A 199 4.90 -5.02 -15.52
CA PRO A 199 6.03 -5.38 -14.69
C PRO A 199 6.72 -4.14 -14.09
N SER A 200 7.55 -4.35 -13.06
CA SER A 200 8.32 -3.26 -12.45
C SER A 200 9.19 -2.56 -13.49
N ALA A 201 9.25 -1.23 -13.41
CA ALA A 201 10.04 -0.34 -14.29
C ALA A 201 9.67 -0.37 -15.79
N CYS A 202 8.47 -0.82 -16.15
CA CYS A 202 7.99 -0.85 -17.54
C CYS A 202 7.16 0.39 -17.96
N GLY A 203 7.10 1.43 -17.11
CA GLY A 203 6.44 2.69 -17.47
C GLY A 203 4.95 2.78 -17.11
N LYS A 204 4.44 1.96 -16.18
CA LYS A 204 3.05 2.00 -15.71
C LYS A 204 2.61 3.40 -15.27
N THR A 205 3.35 4.03 -14.37
CA THR A 205 3.06 5.39 -13.89
C THR A 205 3.14 6.43 -15.01
N ASN A 206 4.10 6.28 -15.94
CA ASN A 206 4.19 7.18 -17.09
C ASN A 206 2.95 7.10 -17.99
N LEU A 207 2.42 5.89 -18.20
CA LEU A 207 1.19 5.72 -18.96
C LEU A 207 -0.03 6.26 -18.19
N ALA A 208 -0.09 6.04 -16.87
CA ALA A 208 -1.17 6.57 -16.03
C ALA A 208 -1.24 8.11 -16.08
N MET A 209 -0.08 8.77 -16.18
CA MET A 209 0.05 10.22 -16.28
C MET A 209 0.09 10.72 -17.75
N LEU A 210 -0.46 9.96 -18.67
CA LEU A 210 -0.43 10.27 -20.09
C LEU A 210 -1.04 11.64 -20.39
N ILE A 211 -0.25 12.49 -21.03
CA ILE A 211 -0.72 13.72 -21.66
C ILE A 211 -0.85 13.42 -23.16
N PRO A 212 -2.03 13.55 -23.77
CA PRO A 212 -2.17 13.30 -25.19
C PRO A 212 -1.19 14.18 -26.00
N PRO A 213 -0.53 13.67 -27.05
CA PRO A 213 0.28 14.49 -27.95
C PRO A 213 -0.51 15.69 -28.49
N GLU A 214 0.18 16.78 -28.79
CA GLU A 214 -0.43 18.07 -29.14
C GLU A 214 -1.49 17.98 -30.28
N GLY A 215 -1.23 17.14 -31.29
CA GLY A 215 -2.18 16.91 -32.38
C GLY A 215 -3.50 16.29 -31.92
N TYR A 216 -3.44 15.38 -30.95
CA TYR A 216 -4.64 14.77 -30.34
C TYR A 216 -5.37 15.74 -29.41
N GLN A 217 -4.63 16.55 -28.63
CA GLN A 217 -5.24 17.58 -27.79
C GLN A 217 -6.01 18.61 -28.63
N LYS A 218 -5.42 19.10 -29.73
CA LYS A 218 -6.06 20.02 -30.66
C LYS A 218 -7.33 19.44 -31.27
N ASN A 219 -7.38 18.13 -31.46
CA ASN A 219 -8.53 17.40 -31.95
C ASN A 219 -9.57 17.03 -30.86
N GLY A 220 -9.38 17.47 -29.61
CA GLY A 220 -10.35 17.31 -28.55
C GLY A 220 -10.20 16.02 -27.70
N TRP A 221 -9.13 15.23 -27.91
CA TRP A 221 -8.83 14.08 -27.05
C TRP A 221 -8.37 14.53 -25.68
N LYS A 222 -8.84 13.85 -24.62
CA LYS A 222 -8.45 14.07 -23.24
C LYS A 222 -8.09 12.76 -22.57
N CYS A 223 -7.09 12.80 -21.69
CA CYS A 223 -6.73 11.69 -20.81
C CYS A 223 -6.59 12.20 -19.37
N TRP A 224 -6.91 11.34 -18.41
CA TRP A 224 -6.69 11.62 -16.99
C TRP A 224 -6.41 10.34 -16.21
N CYS A 225 -5.59 10.46 -15.18
CA CYS A 225 -5.31 9.39 -14.26
C CYS A 225 -6.45 9.27 -13.24
N VAL A 226 -6.99 8.06 -13.08
CA VAL A 226 -7.90 7.71 -11.98
C VAL A 226 -7.11 7.05 -10.86
N GLY A 227 -6.21 6.13 -11.20
CA GLY A 227 -5.26 5.48 -10.31
C GLY A 227 -4.01 5.06 -11.06
N ASP A 228 -2.84 5.15 -10.44
CA ASP A 228 -1.57 4.88 -11.12
C ASP A 228 -0.91 3.54 -10.73
N ASP A 229 -1.38 2.87 -9.68
CA ASP A 229 -0.67 1.71 -9.15
C ASP A 229 -1.57 0.53 -8.75
N ILE A 230 -2.69 0.77 -8.08
CA ILE A 230 -3.59 -0.27 -7.55
C ILE A 230 -5.00 -0.03 -8.08
N ALA A 231 -5.65 -1.10 -8.52
CA ALA A 231 -7.05 -1.09 -8.92
C ALA A 231 -7.81 -2.15 -8.12
N CYS A 232 -8.90 -1.75 -7.46
CA CYS A 232 -9.88 -2.67 -6.91
C CYS A 232 -11.00 -2.85 -7.94
N ILE A 233 -11.17 -4.07 -8.46
CA ILE A 233 -12.07 -4.37 -9.55
C ILE A 233 -13.23 -5.23 -9.05
N ARG A 234 -14.46 -4.80 -9.32
CA ARG A 234 -15.70 -5.50 -8.93
C ARG A 234 -16.60 -5.71 -10.13
N VAL A 235 -17.42 -6.74 -10.05
CA VAL A 235 -18.57 -6.90 -10.95
C VAL A 235 -19.72 -6.05 -10.40
N GLY A 236 -20.20 -5.12 -11.20
CA GLY A 236 -21.37 -4.30 -10.85
C GLY A 236 -22.69 -5.05 -11.04
N GLU A 237 -23.78 -4.46 -10.56
CA GLU A 237 -25.13 -5.01 -10.75
C GLU A 237 -25.54 -5.13 -12.23
N ASP A 238 -24.94 -4.33 -13.10
CA ASP A 238 -25.09 -4.35 -14.55
C ASP A 238 -24.25 -5.42 -15.25
N GLY A 239 -23.52 -6.25 -14.50
CA GLY A 239 -22.61 -7.29 -15.02
C GLY A 239 -21.31 -6.76 -15.60
N ARG A 240 -21.04 -5.44 -15.53
CA ARG A 240 -19.79 -4.84 -16.01
C ARG A 240 -18.75 -4.81 -14.91
N LEU A 241 -17.48 -4.73 -15.33
CA LEU A 241 -16.38 -4.51 -14.40
C LEU A 241 -16.27 -3.01 -14.04
N TRP A 242 -16.24 -2.74 -12.76
CA TRP A 242 -16.02 -1.42 -12.17
C TRP A 242 -14.67 -1.41 -11.43
N ALA A 243 -13.88 -0.39 -11.65
CA ALA A 243 -12.55 -0.24 -11.03
C ALA A 243 -12.43 1.08 -10.28
N VAL A 244 -11.82 1.02 -9.07
CA VAL A 244 -11.49 2.17 -8.23
C VAL A 244 -10.05 2.07 -7.73
#